data_31e42acd6b5b5148c1da951b1da51a9d
#
_entry.id   31e42acd6b5b5148c1da951b1da51a9d
#
_cell.length_a   1.000
_cell.length_b   1.000
_cell.length_c   1.000
_cell.angle_alpha   90.00
_cell.angle_beta   90.00
_cell.angle_gamma   90.00
#
_symmetry.space_group_name_H-M   'P 1'
#
loop_
_entity.id
_entity.type
_entity.pdbx_description
1 polymer ?
#
loop_
_entity_poly.entity_id
_entity_poly.type
_entity_poly.pdbx_seq_one_letter_code
_entity_poly.pdbx_strand_id
1 'polypeptide(L)'
;KILDILDEYGAKATFFLGGSWADDNVDCTREIYARGHEVGSHGYFHKDHSQMNYRQNIDEISPSVKLINAILNTNITLFAPPSGAFCDATLSACSTLNLKIIMWSRDTIDWRDSDAGLIYDRATRNISSGEFVLMHPMDVTVTALPNILSYITSNGLALVTISQNLGE
;
A
#
# COMPACT_ATOMS: atom_id res chain seq x y z
N LYS A 1 2.19 12.79 -10.20
CA LYS A 1 1.41 13.69 -9.32
C LYS A 1 1.50 13.26 -7.84
N ILE A 2 1.03 12.07 -7.44
CA ILE A 2 1.07 11.63 -6.02
C ILE A 2 2.50 11.63 -5.49
N LEU A 3 3.45 11.04 -6.20
CA LEU A 3 4.86 11.01 -5.81
C LEU A 3 5.44 12.42 -5.63
N ASP A 4 5.07 13.36 -6.50
CA ASP A 4 5.55 14.74 -6.42
C ASP A 4 5.01 15.45 -5.17
N ILE A 5 3.74 15.20 -4.82
CA ILE A 5 3.13 15.70 -3.59
C ILE A 5 3.82 15.09 -2.35
N LEU A 6 4.07 13.78 -2.35
CA LEU A 6 4.77 13.14 -1.24
C LEU A 6 6.18 13.70 -1.06
N ASP A 7 6.91 13.94 -2.15
CA ASP A 7 8.24 14.58 -2.11
C ASP A 7 8.19 16.00 -1.57
N GLU A 8 7.21 16.80 -1.97
CA GLU A 8 7.01 18.19 -1.49
C GLU A 8 6.85 18.24 0.04
N TYR A 9 6.17 17.25 0.63
CA TYR A 9 5.96 17.16 2.09
C TYR A 9 7.03 16.33 2.80
N GLY A 10 8.05 15.83 2.11
CA GLY A 10 9.05 14.93 2.68
C GLY A 10 8.45 13.62 3.21
N ALA A 11 7.27 13.25 2.72
CA ALA A 11 6.52 12.08 3.17
C ALA A 11 7.01 10.81 2.49
N LYS A 12 7.03 9.70 3.24
CA LYS A 12 7.24 8.37 2.67
C LYS A 12 5.99 7.53 2.86
N ALA A 13 5.74 6.65 1.89
CA ALA A 13 4.57 5.79 1.85
C ALA A 13 4.99 4.37 1.45
N THR A 14 4.11 3.40 1.71
CA THR A 14 4.24 2.03 1.22
C THR A 14 3.22 1.80 0.11
N PHE A 15 3.70 1.39 -1.05
CA PHE A 15 2.87 1.10 -2.22
C PHE A 15 2.70 -0.41 -2.38
N PHE A 16 1.47 -0.90 -2.28
CA PHE A 16 1.15 -2.29 -2.56
C PHE A 16 0.75 -2.43 -4.04
N LEU A 17 1.62 -3.07 -4.82
CA LEU A 17 1.47 -3.16 -6.27
C LEU A 17 0.93 -4.53 -6.68
N GLY A 18 -0.06 -4.53 -7.57
CA GLY A 18 -0.50 -5.74 -8.27
C GLY A 18 0.56 -6.19 -9.27
N GLY A 19 0.82 -7.50 -9.36
CA GLY A 19 1.86 -8.03 -10.24
C GLY A 19 1.62 -7.68 -11.71
N SER A 20 0.38 -7.83 -12.20
CA SER A 20 0.03 -7.47 -13.58
C SER A 20 0.25 -5.98 -13.87
N TRP A 21 -0.07 -5.10 -12.91
CA TRP A 21 0.19 -3.67 -13.06
C TRP A 21 1.69 -3.37 -13.08
N ALA A 22 2.46 -4.01 -12.21
CA ALA A 22 3.92 -3.81 -12.15
C ALA A 22 4.62 -4.30 -13.43
N ASP A 23 4.11 -5.36 -14.05
CA ASP A 23 4.60 -5.88 -15.34
C ASP A 23 4.40 -4.87 -16.47
N ASP A 24 3.23 -4.25 -16.52
CA ASP A 24 2.89 -3.22 -17.51
C ASP A 24 3.54 -1.85 -17.20
N ASN A 25 4.02 -1.62 -15.95
CA ASN A 25 4.50 -0.31 -15.47
C ASN A 25 5.86 -0.39 -14.77
N VAL A 26 6.82 -1.08 -15.39
CA VAL A 26 8.16 -1.34 -14.81
C VAL A 26 8.88 -0.05 -14.40
N ASP A 27 8.86 0.98 -15.26
CA ASP A 27 9.54 2.25 -14.97
C ASP A 27 8.89 3.01 -13.81
N CYS A 28 7.56 3.01 -13.73
CA CYS A 28 6.84 3.61 -12.60
C CYS A 28 7.12 2.85 -11.30
N THR A 29 7.17 1.51 -11.34
CA THR A 29 7.55 0.68 -10.19
C THR A 29 8.96 1.02 -9.68
N ARG A 30 9.91 1.19 -10.59
CA ARG A 30 11.28 1.64 -10.25
C ARG A 30 11.31 3.06 -9.70
N GLU A 31 10.54 3.98 -10.27
CA GLU A 31 10.46 5.37 -9.81
C GLU A 31 9.93 5.46 -8.37
N ILE A 32 8.86 4.74 -8.03
CA ILE A 32 8.33 4.66 -6.67
C ILE A 32 9.44 4.28 -5.68
N TYR A 33 10.16 3.20 -5.98
CA TYR A 33 11.24 2.72 -5.11
C TYR A 33 12.44 3.66 -5.06
N ALA A 34 12.86 4.22 -6.21
CA ALA A 34 13.98 5.15 -6.30
C ALA A 34 13.74 6.47 -5.54
N ARG A 35 12.48 6.89 -5.40
CA ARG A 35 12.09 8.04 -4.56
C ARG A 35 12.04 7.71 -3.05
N GLY A 36 12.46 6.50 -2.66
CA GLY A 36 12.57 6.07 -1.25
C GLY A 36 11.25 5.66 -0.62
N HIS A 37 10.24 5.34 -1.42
CA HIS A 37 9.03 4.69 -0.92
C HIS A 37 9.23 3.18 -0.78
N GLU A 38 8.46 2.59 0.13
CA GLU A 38 8.44 1.14 0.31
C GLU A 38 7.47 0.50 -0.70
N VAL A 39 7.79 -0.71 -1.15
CA VAL A 39 6.93 -1.46 -2.06
C VAL A 39 6.58 -2.82 -1.45
N GLY A 40 5.31 -3.18 -1.49
CA GLY A 40 4.78 -4.48 -1.14
C GLY A 40 3.95 -5.10 -2.28
N SER A 41 3.54 -6.35 -2.12
CA SER A 41 2.69 -7.05 -3.08
C SER A 41 1.20 -6.87 -2.75
N HIS A 42 0.37 -6.75 -3.81
CA HIS A 42 -1.10 -6.75 -3.74
C HIS A 42 -1.71 -7.93 -4.51
N GLY A 43 -0.99 -9.07 -4.56
CA GLY A 43 -1.33 -10.19 -5.43
C GLY A 43 -0.97 -9.93 -6.89
N TYR A 44 -1.22 -10.90 -7.78
CA TYR A 44 -0.90 -10.73 -9.20
C TYR A 44 -2.09 -10.14 -9.98
N PHE A 45 -3.30 -10.73 -9.84
CA PHE A 45 -4.51 -10.36 -10.57
C PHE A 45 -5.59 -9.72 -9.71
N HIS A 46 -5.27 -9.22 -8.51
CA HIS A 46 -6.21 -8.58 -7.60
C HIS A 46 -7.42 -9.45 -7.25
N LYS A 47 -7.21 -10.72 -6.94
CA LYS A 47 -8.27 -11.68 -6.62
C LYS A 47 -8.66 -11.66 -5.14
N ASP A 48 -9.84 -12.20 -4.83
CA ASP A 48 -10.33 -12.37 -3.46
C ASP A 48 -9.62 -13.55 -2.80
N HIS A 49 -8.65 -13.27 -1.95
CA HIS A 49 -7.83 -14.26 -1.26
C HIS A 49 -8.60 -15.06 -0.20
N SER A 50 -9.73 -14.55 0.30
CA SER A 50 -10.58 -15.25 1.28
C SER A 50 -11.28 -16.47 0.68
N GLN A 51 -11.44 -16.52 -0.64
CA GLN A 51 -12.07 -17.62 -1.36
C GLN A 51 -11.07 -18.64 -1.92
N MET A 52 -9.77 -18.47 -1.62
CA MET A 52 -8.70 -19.30 -2.17
C MET A 52 -8.18 -20.29 -1.15
N ASN A 53 -7.90 -21.52 -1.59
CA ASN A 53 -7.13 -22.46 -0.80
C ASN A 53 -5.64 -22.07 -0.76
N TYR A 54 -4.84 -22.79 0.06
CA TYR A 54 -3.41 -22.51 0.22
C TYR A 54 -2.65 -22.47 -1.11
N ARG A 55 -2.85 -23.46 -1.99
CA ARG A 55 -2.14 -23.52 -3.28
C ARG A 55 -2.50 -22.35 -4.19
N GLN A 56 -3.77 -22.02 -4.26
CA GLN A 56 -4.25 -20.88 -5.05
C GLN A 56 -3.68 -19.54 -4.53
N ASN A 57 -3.58 -19.36 -3.20
CA ASN A 57 -2.92 -18.20 -2.60
C ASN A 57 -1.44 -18.13 -2.99
N ILE A 58 -0.69 -19.24 -2.91
CA ILE A 58 0.72 -19.28 -3.35
C ILE A 58 0.84 -18.92 -4.84
N ASP A 59 -0.02 -19.49 -5.68
CA ASP A 59 0.04 -19.30 -7.14
C ASP A 59 -0.35 -17.85 -7.55
N GLU A 60 -1.06 -17.12 -6.71
CA GLU A 60 -1.44 -15.71 -6.94
C GLU A 60 -0.41 -14.73 -6.33
N ILE A 61 0.14 -15.01 -5.14
CA ILE A 61 1.04 -14.10 -4.44
C ILE A 61 2.48 -14.23 -4.96
N SER A 62 2.99 -15.46 -5.08
CA SER A 62 4.41 -15.71 -5.39
C SER A 62 4.88 -15.11 -6.72
N PRO A 63 4.12 -15.18 -7.84
CA PRO A 63 4.53 -14.53 -9.10
C PRO A 63 4.65 -13.01 -8.97
N SER A 64 3.73 -12.36 -8.26
CA SER A 64 3.79 -10.91 -7.99
C SER A 64 5.05 -10.54 -7.22
N VAL A 65 5.34 -11.25 -6.13
CA VAL A 65 6.55 -11.02 -5.32
C VAL A 65 7.82 -11.21 -6.14
N LYS A 66 7.92 -12.30 -6.90
CA LYS A 66 9.09 -12.58 -7.75
C LYS A 66 9.31 -11.51 -8.82
N LEU A 67 8.24 -11.07 -9.45
CA LEU A 67 8.30 -10.03 -10.48
C LEU A 67 8.77 -8.70 -9.88
N ILE A 68 8.15 -8.23 -8.79
CA ILE A 68 8.52 -6.99 -8.13
C ILE A 68 9.96 -7.06 -7.62
N ASN A 69 10.38 -8.17 -7.02
CA ASN A 69 11.76 -8.37 -6.59
C ASN A 69 12.75 -8.28 -7.77
N ALA A 70 12.41 -8.86 -8.92
CA ALA A 70 13.25 -8.78 -10.12
C ALA A 70 13.32 -7.36 -10.70
N ILE A 71 12.21 -6.62 -10.72
CA ILE A 71 12.16 -5.23 -11.20
C ILE A 71 13.02 -4.31 -10.32
N LEU A 72 12.94 -4.48 -8.99
CA LEU A 72 13.57 -3.59 -8.01
C LEU A 72 14.95 -4.07 -7.53
N ASN A 73 15.36 -5.28 -7.90
CA ASN A 73 16.55 -5.95 -7.39
C ASN A 73 16.59 -5.93 -5.84
N THR A 74 15.47 -6.27 -5.20
CA THR A 74 15.29 -6.30 -3.73
C THR A 74 14.41 -7.48 -3.33
N ASN A 75 14.21 -7.67 -2.02
CA ASN A 75 13.27 -8.65 -1.48
C ASN A 75 12.17 -7.92 -0.72
N ILE A 76 10.97 -7.83 -1.29
CA ILE A 76 9.82 -7.29 -0.59
C ILE A 76 9.30 -8.29 0.44
N THR A 77 8.83 -7.79 1.57
CA THR A 77 8.39 -8.60 2.72
C THR A 77 6.94 -8.33 3.13
N LEU A 78 6.26 -7.41 2.46
CA LEU A 78 4.91 -6.99 2.80
C LEU A 78 3.89 -7.42 1.74
N PHE A 79 2.73 -7.85 2.20
CA PHE A 79 1.57 -8.17 1.38
C PHE A 79 0.32 -7.54 1.96
N ALA A 80 -0.41 -6.76 1.16
CA ALA A 80 -1.76 -6.32 1.50
C ALA A 80 -2.76 -7.11 0.64
N PRO A 81 -3.72 -7.82 1.25
CA PRO A 81 -4.70 -8.57 0.47
C PRO A 81 -5.67 -7.63 -0.25
N PRO A 82 -5.99 -7.91 -1.54
CA PRO A 82 -7.02 -7.17 -2.26
C PRO A 82 -8.32 -7.07 -1.47
N SER A 83 -8.90 -5.86 -1.40
CA SER A 83 -10.12 -5.55 -0.65
C SER A 83 -10.07 -5.92 0.85
N GLY A 84 -8.89 -6.16 1.41
CA GLY A 84 -8.71 -6.64 2.78
C GLY A 84 -9.21 -8.08 2.99
N ALA A 85 -9.46 -8.84 1.93
CA ALA A 85 -10.05 -10.18 1.98
C ALA A 85 -8.97 -11.26 2.13
N PHE A 86 -8.95 -11.98 3.25
CA PHE A 86 -8.03 -13.09 3.52
C PHE A 86 -8.65 -14.16 4.42
N CYS A 87 -8.03 -15.33 4.48
CA CYS A 87 -8.41 -16.45 5.33
C CYS A 87 -7.15 -17.16 5.87
N ASP A 88 -7.31 -18.19 6.69
CA ASP A 88 -6.19 -18.97 7.26
C ASP A 88 -5.25 -19.54 6.18
N ALA A 89 -5.79 -19.90 5.02
CA ALA A 89 -4.98 -20.36 3.90
C ALA A 89 -4.09 -19.25 3.33
N THR A 90 -4.56 -17.98 3.33
CA THR A 90 -3.78 -16.80 2.95
C THR A 90 -2.66 -16.54 3.97
N LEU A 91 -2.96 -16.63 5.28
CA LEU A 91 -1.97 -16.49 6.35
C LEU A 91 -0.85 -17.53 6.21
N SER A 92 -1.23 -18.80 5.97
CA SER A 92 -0.28 -19.90 5.77
C SER A 92 0.60 -19.69 4.54
N ALA A 93 0.02 -19.22 3.42
CA ALA A 93 0.76 -18.91 2.19
C ALA A 93 1.76 -17.77 2.40
N CYS A 94 1.33 -16.68 3.04
CA CYS A 94 2.22 -15.54 3.36
C CYS A 94 3.36 -15.97 4.30
N SER A 95 3.08 -16.77 5.32
CA SER A 95 4.13 -17.33 6.20
C SER A 95 5.17 -18.13 5.40
N THR A 96 4.74 -18.98 4.47
CA THR A 96 5.63 -19.77 3.59
C THR A 96 6.49 -18.90 2.68
N LEU A 97 5.93 -17.75 2.24
CA LEU A 97 6.62 -16.80 1.37
C LEU A 97 7.42 -15.74 2.15
N ASN A 98 7.49 -15.84 3.49
CA ASN A 98 8.12 -14.86 4.38
C ASN A 98 7.55 -13.44 4.21
N LEU A 99 6.23 -13.33 4.06
CA LEU A 99 5.51 -12.08 3.92
C LEU A 99 4.70 -11.77 5.19
N LYS A 100 4.70 -10.52 5.60
CA LYS A 100 3.76 -9.99 6.59
C LYS A 100 2.50 -9.51 5.89
N ILE A 101 1.34 -9.93 6.40
CA ILE A 101 0.06 -9.38 5.95
C ILE A 101 -0.15 -8.04 6.63
N ILE A 102 -0.42 -7.03 5.82
CA ILE A 102 -0.69 -5.66 6.27
C ILE A 102 -2.16 -5.34 6.02
N MET A 103 -2.80 -4.86 7.07
CA MET A 103 -4.14 -4.29 7.05
C MET A 103 -4.05 -2.81 7.44
N TRP A 104 -5.13 -2.08 7.28
CA TRP A 104 -5.21 -0.66 7.61
C TRP A 104 -6.17 -0.40 8.76
N SER A 105 -5.94 0.67 9.50
CA SER A 105 -6.83 1.14 10.56
C SER A 105 -7.81 2.21 10.06
N ARG A 106 -7.47 2.86 8.94
CA ARG A 106 -8.29 3.89 8.30
C ARG A 106 -8.44 3.63 6.82
N ASP A 107 -9.68 3.65 6.34
CA ASP A 107 -10.00 3.58 4.92
C ASP A 107 -10.60 4.92 4.47
N THR A 108 -9.97 5.57 3.53
CA THR A 108 -10.47 6.83 2.96
C THR A 108 -11.66 6.62 2.05
N ILE A 109 -11.84 5.42 1.52
CA ILE A 109 -12.88 5.04 0.55
C ILE A 109 -12.83 5.93 -0.71
N ASP A 110 -11.64 6.38 -1.07
CA ASP A 110 -11.36 7.24 -2.22
C ASP A 110 -11.59 6.54 -3.57
N TRP A 111 -11.59 5.21 -3.57
CA TRP A 111 -11.95 4.38 -4.72
C TRP A 111 -13.42 4.48 -5.12
N ARG A 112 -14.30 4.93 -4.21
CA ARG A 112 -15.75 5.05 -4.41
C ARG A 112 -16.23 6.51 -4.42
N ASP A 113 -15.72 7.31 -3.49
CA ASP A 113 -16.24 8.65 -3.22
C ASP A 113 -15.36 9.71 -3.92
N SER A 114 -16.00 10.76 -4.44
CA SER A 114 -15.34 11.84 -5.20
C SER A 114 -15.22 13.16 -4.43
N ASP A 115 -15.62 13.19 -3.15
CA ASP A 115 -15.54 14.37 -2.28
C ASP A 115 -14.20 14.41 -1.52
N ALA A 116 -13.32 15.33 -1.91
CA ALA A 116 -11.99 15.48 -1.28
C ALA A 116 -12.08 15.87 0.21
N GLY A 117 -13.13 16.58 0.64
CA GLY A 117 -13.37 16.90 2.04
C GLY A 117 -13.70 15.67 2.86
N LEU A 118 -14.48 14.75 2.31
CA LEU A 118 -14.83 13.49 2.94
C LEU A 118 -13.60 12.55 3.05
N ILE A 119 -12.76 12.51 2.01
CA ILE A 119 -11.49 11.77 2.01
C ILE A 119 -10.56 12.31 3.11
N TYR A 120 -10.41 13.65 3.17
CA TYR A 120 -9.64 14.34 4.20
C TYR A 120 -10.15 13.97 5.62
N ASP A 121 -11.44 14.09 5.86
CA ASP A 121 -12.05 13.77 7.15
C ASP A 121 -11.78 12.34 7.62
N ARG A 122 -11.91 11.36 6.72
CA ARG A 122 -11.65 9.95 7.04
C ARG A 122 -10.17 9.68 7.34
N ALA A 123 -9.28 10.36 6.62
CA ALA A 123 -7.84 10.22 6.84
C ALA A 123 -7.37 10.85 8.16
N THR A 124 -8.00 11.96 8.59
CA THR A 124 -7.43 12.84 9.62
C THR A 124 -8.20 12.88 10.95
N ARG A 125 -9.50 12.57 10.95
CA ARG A 125 -10.33 12.67 12.17
C ARG A 125 -9.77 11.82 13.31
N ASN A 126 -9.29 12.48 14.38
CA ASN A 126 -8.70 11.84 15.56
C ASN A 126 -7.53 10.88 15.21
N ILE A 127 -6.74 11.22 14.19
CA ILE A 127 -5.59 10.42 13.82
C ILE A 127 -4.55 10.39 14.94
N SER A 128 -3.95 9.23 15.17
CA SER A 128 -2.92 9.01 16.18
C SER A 128 -1.69 8.32 15.60
N SER A 129 -0.60 8.28 16.37
CA SER A 129 0.63 7.57 15.97
C SER A 129 0.37 6.08 15.80
N GLY A 130 1.04 5.47 14.83
CA GLY A 130 0.96 4.03 14.55
C GLY A 130 -0.19 3.63 13.63
N GLU A 131 -1.01 4.57 13.14
CA GLU A 131 -2.11 4.24 12.23
C GLU A 131 -1.65 4.08 10.77
N PHE A 132 -2.32 3.18 10.06
CA PHE A 132 -2.16 2.96 8.63
C PHE A 132 -3.38 3.50 7.89
N VAL A 133 -3.16 4.46 6.99
CA VAL A 133 -4.22 5.11 6.20
C VAL A 133 -4.17 4.57 4.77
N LEU A 134 -5.24 3.87 4.37
CA LEU A 134 -5.40 3.35 3.01
C LEU A 134 -5.89 4.45 2.06
N MET A 135 -5.21 4.57 0.94
CA MET A 135 -5.59 5.41 -0.20
C MET A 135 -5.27 4.69 -1.52
N HIS A 136 -5.92 5.14 -2.60
CA HIS A 136 -5.68 4.67 -3.95
C HIS A 136 -5.24 5.85 -4.85
N PRO A 137 -4.60 5.60 -6.00
CA PRO A 137 -4.12 6.66 -6.90
C PRO A 137 -5.26 7.28 -7.74
N MET A 138 -6.26 7.85 -7.06
CA MET A 138 -7.45 8.49 -7.65
C MET A 138 -7.25 10.00 -7.77
N ASP A 139 -7.95 10.66 -8.71
CA ASP A 139 -7.88 12.13 -8.84
C ASP A 139 -8.37 12.85 -7.59
N VAL A 140 -9.37 12.31 -6.90
CA VAL A 140 -9.85 12.85 -5.62
C VAL A 140 -8.76 12.77 -4.54
N THR A 141 -7.96 11.70 -4.53
CA THR A 141 -6.83 11.53 -3.63
C THR A 141 -5.75 12.57 -3.92
N VAL A 142 -5.41 12.80 -5.19
CA VAL A 142 -4.48 13.88 -5.59
C VAL A 142 -4.94 15.23 -5.04
N THR A 143 -6.26 15.50 -5.05
CA THR A 143 -6.83 16.75 -4.54
C THR A 143 -6.79 16.84 -3.01
N ALA A 144 -7.05 15.75 -2.29
CA ALA A 144 -7.13 15.73 -0.83
C ALA A 144 -5.74 15.66 -0.16
N LEU A 145 -4.79 14.99 -0.81
CA LEU A 145 -3.51 14.59 -0.23
C LEU A 145 -2.69 15.74 0.37
N PRO A 146 -2.52 16.91 -0.27
CA PRO A 146 -1.77 18.02 0.32
C PRO A 146 -2.30 18.44 1.69
N ASN A 147 -3.62 18.55 1.82
CA ASN A 147 -4.25 18.94 3.08
C ASN A 147 -4.12 17.84 4.15
N ILE A 148 -4.21 16.57 3.77
CA ILE A 148 -4.01 15.43 4.67
C ILE A 148 -2.58 15.44 5.22
N LEU A 149 -1.57 15.54 4.36
CA LEU A 149 -0.17 15.54 4.76
C LEU A 149 0.15 16.74 5.66
N SER A 150 -0.34 17.93 5.29
CA SER A 150 -0.19 19.16 6.08
C SER A 150 -0.79 19.02 7.48
N TYR A 151 -2.01 18.47 7.58
CA TYR A 151 -2.67 18.24 8.86
C TYR A 151 -1.89 17.27 9.75
N ILE A 152 -1.47 16.12 9.21
CA ILE A 152 -0.75 15.09 9.95
C ILE A 152 0.57 15.65 10.50
N THR A 153 1.35 16.33 9.66
CA THR A 153 2.64 16.91 10.06
C THR A 153 2.48 18.05 11.05
N SER A 154 1.46 18.90 10.90
CA SER A 154 1.19 20.00 11.86
C SER A 154 0.73 19.50 13.24
N ASN A 155 0.24 18.26 13.33
CA ASN A 155 -0.06 17.59 14.59
C ASN A 155 1.15 16.80 15.17
N GLY A 156 2.35 16.98 14.63
CA GLY A 156 3.58 16.37 15.11
C GLY A 156 3.73 14.88 14.80
N LEU A 157 2.94 14.36 13.84
CA LEU A 157 3.04 12.97 13.39
C LEU A 157 3.97 12.87 12.18
N ALA A 158 4.81 11.84 12.15
CA ALA A 158 5.70 11.55 11.03
C ALA A 158 4.96 10.74 9.94
N LEU A 159 5.30 11.03 8.69
CA LEU A 159 4.80 10.34 7.51
C LEU A 159 5.88 9.37 7.03
N VAL A 160 5.74 8.11 7.39
CA VAL A 160 6.78 7.09 7.24
C VAL A 160 6.24 5.85 6.52
N THR A 161 7.12 4.97 6.08
CA THR A 161 6.74 3.66 5.53
C THR A 161 6.18 2.74 6.60
N ILE A 162 5.51 1.67 6.19
CA ILE A 162 4.97 0.67 7.13
C ILE A 162 6.08 0.02 7.94
N SER A 163 7.19 -0.40 7.32
CA SER A 163 8.32 -0.99 8.05
C SER A 163 8.89 -0.03 9.08
N GLN A 164 9.08 1.25 8.75
CA GLN A 164 9.50 2.26 9.72
C GLN A 164 8.50 2.45 10.86
N ASN A 165 7.19 2.43 10.58
CA ASN A 165 6.16 2.54 11.61
C ASN A 165 6.13 1.32 12.54
N LEU A 166 6.50 0.14 12.03
CA LEU A 166 6.63 -1.10 12.82
C LEU A 166 7.97 -1.21 13.57
N GLY A 167 8.91 -0.28 13.35
CA GLY A 167 10.23 -0.26 14.00
C GLY A 167 11.24 -1.24 13.39
N GLU A 168 11.14 -1.49 12.09
CA GLU A 168 11.99 -2.41 11.33
C GLU A 168 13.01 -1.68 10.45
#